data_0f1f66342d06df600a347b4d1ebbcf88
#
_entry.id   0f1f66342d06df600a347b4d1ebbcf88
#
_cell.length_a   1.000
_cell.length_b   1.000
_cell.length_c   1.000
_cell.angle_alpha   90.00
_cell.angle_beta   90.00
_cell.angle_gamma   90.00
#
_symmetry.space_group_name_H-M   'P 1'
#
loop_
_entity.id
_entity.type
_entity.pdbx_description
1 polymer ?
#
loop_
_entity_poly.entity_id
_entity_poly.type
_entity_poly.pdbx_seq_one_letter_code
_entity_poly.pdbx_strand_id
1 'polypeptide(L)'
;LSPSWKQFGIKAEFVERVKVKMKNPATKERIKGLLEGITKYDLQDRAKVRKWAKTFAKILNEPLTETQEDQLVNFIIAQKIDPNNMLHLIKLYTMFR
;
A
#
# COMPACT_ATOMS: atom_id res chain seq x y z
N LEU A 1 6.15 17.38 -3.11
CA LEU A 1 6.18 16.35 -2.07
C LEU A 1 4.94 15.47 -2.15
N SER A 2 5.11 14.16 -2.02
CA SER A 2 3.97 13.25 -2.00
C SER A 2 3.15 13.43 -0.72
N PRO A 3 1.82 13.36 -0.79
CA PRO A 3 0.99 13.44 0.41
C PRO A 3 1.33 12.33 1.40
N SER A 4 1.33 12.67 2.68
CA SER A 4 1.56 11.71 3.76
C SER A 4 0.31 10.85 3.98
N TRP A 5 0.49 9.60 4.42
CA TRP A 5 -0.63 8.74 4.79
C TRP A 5 -1.51 9.37 5.88
N LYS A 6 -0.95 10.23 6.72
CA LYS A 6 -1.70 10.93 7.77
C LYS A 6 -2.81 11.81 7.21
N GLN A 7 -2.58 12.41 6.05
CA GLN A 7 -3.56 13.29 5.40
C GLN A 7 -4.80 12.56 4.91
N PHE A 8 -4.74 11.25 4.84
CA PHE A 8 -5.84 10.41 4.35
C PHE A 8 -6.60 9.72 5.47
N GLY A 9 -6.33 10.08 6.72
CA GLY A 9 -7.03 9.52 7.87
C GLY A 9 -6.54 8.13 8.31
N ILE A 10 -5.45 7.66 7.73
CA ILE A 10 -4.85 6.37 8.08
C ILE A 10 -4.20 6.51 9.46
N LYS A 11 -4.53 5.59 10.37
CA LYS A 11 -4.07 5.68 11.76
C LYS A 11 -2.65 5.16 11.93
N ALA A 12 -1.90 5.81 12.83
CA ALA A 12 -0.53 5.43 13.12
C ALA A 12 -0.42 4.00 13.64
N GLU A 13 -1.36 3.55 14.45
CA GLU A 13 -1.38 2.18 14.98
C GLU A 13 -1.44 1.14 13.87
N PHE A 14 -2.26 1.42 12.84
CA PHE A 14 -2.35 0.54 11.67
C PHE A 14 -1.01 0.48 10.95
N VAL A 15 -0.39 1.63 10.69
CA VAL A 15 0.90 1.70 10.00
C VAL A 15 1.98 0.95 10.79
N GLU A 16 2.01 1.08 12.11
CA GLU A 16 2.99 0.38 12.95
C GLU A 16 2.79 -1.14 12.89
N ARG A 17 1.53 -1.61 12.91
CA ARG A 17 1.26 -3.05 12.79
C ARG A 17 1.71 -3.57 11.42
N VAL A 18 1.47 -2.82 10.35
CA VAL A 18 1.91 -3.20 9.00
C VAL A 18 3.43 -3.29 8.95
N LYS A 19 4.14 -2.31 9.51
CA LYS A 19 5.61 -2.32 9.56
C LYS A 19 6.15 -3.57 10.25
N VAL A 20 5.57 -3.94 11.38
CA VAL A 20 5.99 -5.13 12.13
C VAL A 20 5.77 -6.39 11.29
N LYS A 21 4.60 -6.54 10.68
CA LYS A 21 4.25 -7.71 9.87
C LYS A 21 5.11 -7.82 8.62
N MET A 22 5.50 -6.67 8.05
CA MET A 22 6.36 -6.63 6.85
C MET A 22 7.81 -7.04 7.12
N LYS A 23 8.21 -7.19 8.38
CA LYS A 23 9.53 -7.72 8.73
C LYS A 23 9.64 -9.22 8.47
N ASN A 24 8.53 -9.92 8.41
CA ASN A 24 8.50 -11.36 8.16
C ASN A 24 8.86 -11.64 6.70
N PRO A 25 9.92 -12.44 6.40
CA PRO A 25 10.32 -12.71 5.02
C PRO A 25 9.24 -13.38 4.19
N ALA A 26 8.45 -14.29 4.78
CA ALA A 26 7.35 -14.95 4.06
C ALA A 26 6.28 -13.96 3.65
N THR A 27 5.95 -12.99 4.52
CA THR A 27 5.00 -11.93 4.23
C THR A 27 5.52 -11.05 3.09
N LYS A 28 6.80 -10.66 3.14
CA LYS A 28 7.41 -9.88 2.06
C LYS A 28 7.31 -10.56 0.71
N GLU A 29 7.58 -11.87 0.66
CA GLU A 29 7.50 -12.65 -0.58
C GLU A 29 6.08 -12.68 -1.12
N ARG A 30 5.08 -12.85 -0.26
CA ARG A 30 3.67 -12.85 -0.67
C ARG A 30 3.25 -11.49 -1.23
N ILE A 31 3.67 -10.40 -0.58
CA ILE A 31 3.40 -9.04 -1.05
C ILE A 31 4.10 -8.78 -2.38
N LYS A 32 5.36 -9.21 -2.51
CA LYS A 32 6.12 -9.09 -3.75
C LYS A 32 5.40 -9.78 -4.91
N GLY A 33 4.90 -11.00 -4.67
CA GLY A 33 4.12 -11.74 -5.67
C GLY A 33 2.85 -11.00 -6.07
N LEU A 34 2.16 -10.38 -5.11
CA LEU A 34 0.96 -9.58 -5.37
C LEU A 34 1.27 -8.39 -6.29
N LEU A 35 2.45 -7.80 -6.16
CA LEU A 35 2.83 -6.60 -6.91
C LEU A 35 3.46 -6.91 -8.28
N GLU A 36 3.73 -8.17 -8.58
CA GLU A 36 4.30 -8.57 -9.88
C GLU A 36 3.38 -8.18 -11.03
N GLY A 37 3.95 -7.57 -12.06
CA GLY A 37 3.22 -7.19 -13.27
C GLY A 37 2.35 -5.94 -13.13
N ILE A 38 2.33 -5.30 -11.97
CA ILE A 38 1.58 -4.07 -11.77
C ILE A 38 2.23 -2.92 -12.53
N THR A 39 1.43 -2.15 -13.27
CA THR A 39 1.88 -0.96 -14.00
C THR A 39 1.45 0.32 -13.27
N LYS A 40 2.03 1.45 -13.69
CA LYS A 40 1.61 2.76 -13.14
C LYS A 40 0.14 3.07 -13.43
N TYR A 41 -0.40 2.54 -14.53
CA TYR A 41 -1.81 2.72 -14.90
C TYR A 41 -2.72 1.94 -13.96
N ASP A 42 -2.30 0.73 -13.60
CA ASP A 42 -3.03 -0.10 -12.64
C ASP A 42 -3.14 0.61 -11.28
N LEU A 43 -2.07 1.29 -10.86
CA LEU A 43 -2.02 2.01 -9.59
C LEU A 43 -2.81 3.33 -9.62
N GLN A 44 -3.41 3.68 -10.74
CA GLN A 44 -4.34 4.79 -10.88
C GLN A 44 -5.79 4.30 -11.09
N ASP A 45 -5.99 3.01 -11.21
CA ASP A 45 -7.32 2.40 -11.36
C ASP A 45 -7.89 2.08 -9.98
N ARG A 46 -8.92 2.83 -9.56
CA ARG A 46 -9.49 2.71 -8.22
C ARG A 46 -10.00 1.28 -7.93
N ALA A 47 -10.65 0.66 -8.90
CA ALA A 47 -11.18 -0.70 -8.71
C ALA A 47 -10.06 -1.71 -8.49
N LYS A 48 -8.99 -1.63 -9.26
CA LYS A 48 -7.83 -2.50 -9.12
C LYS A 48 -7.10 -2.26 -7.81
N VAL A 49 -6.87 -1.00 -7.45
CA VAL A 49 -6.20 -0.63 -6.19
C VAL A 49 -7.02 -1.13 -4.99
N ARG A 50 -8.35 -1.01 -5.03
CA ARG A 50 -9.21 -1.53 -3.97
C ARG A 50 -9.07 -3.06 -3.83
N LYS A 51 -9.03 -3.76 -4.95
CA LYS A 51 -8.84 -5.22 -4.96
C LYS A 51 -7.50 -5.61 -4.32
N TRP A 52 -6.44 -4.91 -4.66
CA TRP A 52 -5.13 -5.14 -4.06
C TRP A 52 -5.11 -4.80 -2.57
N ALA A 53 -5.78 -3.72 -2.16
CA ALA A 53 -5.88 -3.37 -0.75
C ALA A 53 -6.55 -4.49 0.05
N LYS A 54 -7.60 -5.09 -0.48
CA LYS A 54 -8.28 -6.24 0.16
C LYS A 54 -7.36 -7.45 0.26
N THR A 55 -6.64 -7.78 -0.81
CA THR A 55 -5.70 -8.90 -0.83
C THR A 55 -4.53 -8.65 0.13
N PHE A 56 -4.00 -7.44 0.13
CA PHE A 56 -2.94 -7.01 1.04
C PHE A 56 -3.38 -7.18 2.50
N ALA A 57 -4.60 -6.74 2.82
CA ALA A 57 -5.15 -6.88 4.16
C ALA A 57 -5.27 -8.34 4.59
N LYS A 58 -5.66 -9.23 3.67
CA LYS A 58 -5.73 -10.67 3.95
C LYS A 58 -4.35 -11.26 4.23
N ILE A 59 -3.34 -10.88 3.43
CA ILE A 59 -1.97 -11.35 3.62
C ILE A 59 -1.45 -10.93 4.99
N LEU A 60 -1.74 -9.70 5.40
CA LEU A 60 -1.29 -9.14 6.67
C LEU A 60 -2.20 -9.50 7.85
N ASN A 61 -3.34 -10.14 7.59
CA ASN A 61 -4.35 -10.42 8.60
C ASN A 61 -4.78 -9.15 9.35
N GLU A 62 -5.04 -8.09 8.56
CA GLU A 62 -5.52 -6.80 9.05
C GLU A 62 -6.85 -6.48 8.39
N PRO A 63 -7.98 -6.90 8.98
CA PRO A 63 -9.29 -6.65 8.37
C PRO A 63 -9.56 -5.14 8.25
N LEU A 64 -10.08 -4.74 7.11
CA LEU A 64 -10.36 -3.33 6.80
C LEU A 64 -11.86 -3.10 6.74
N THR A 65 -12.30 -1.98 7.33
CA THR A 65 -13.64 -1.47 7.09
C THR A 65 -13.68 -0.83 5.70
N GLU A 66 -14.87 -0.59 5.18
CA GLU A 66 -15.05 0.09 3.89
C GLU A 66 -14.40 1.47 3.91
N THR A 67 -14.53 2.20 5.03
CA THR A 67 -13.90 3.52 5.20
C THR A 67 -12.37 3.41 5.13
N GLN A 68 -11.80 2.39 5.78
CA GLN A 68 -10.35 2.17 5.75
C GLN A 68 -9.86 1.81 4.35
N GLU A 69 -10.63 1.01 3.61
CA GLU A 69 -10.31 0.70 2.21
C GLU A 69 -10.28 1.97 1.38
N ASP A 70 -11.28 2.85 1.54
CA ASP A 70 -11.35 4.12 0.82
C ASP A 70 -10.14 4.99 1.11
N GLN A 71 -9.74 5.06 2.38
CA GLN A 71 -8.57 5.84 2.79
C GLN A 71 -7.29 5.33 2.13
N LEU A 72 -7.10 4.01 2.12
CA LEU A 72 -5.92 3.40 1.49
C LEU A 72 -5.92 3.59 -0.02
N VAL A 73 -7.07 3.42 -0.66
CA VAL A 73 -7.20 3.63 -2.11
C VAL A 73 -6.87 5.08 -2.46
N ASN A 74 -7.42 6.04 -1.74
CA ASN A 74 -7.15 7.45 -1.96
C ASN A 74 -5.67 7.77 -1.79
N PHE A 75 -5.05 7.23 -0.74
CA PHE A 75 -3.62 7.42 -0.48
C PHE A 75 -2.76 6.89 -1.64
N ILE A 76 -3.00 5.65 -2.05
CA ILE A 76 -2.21 5.01 -3.12
C ILE A 76 -2.34 5.78 -4.44
N ILE A 77 -3.55 6.14 -4.81
CA ILE A 77 -3.78 6.88 -6.06
C ILE A 77 -3.10 8.26 -6.02
N ALA A 78 -3.14 8.93 -4.88
CA ALA A 78 -2.53 10.25 -4.70
C ALA A 78 -1.01 10.21 -4.84
N GLN A 79 -0.38 9.06 -4.58
CA GLN A 79 1.08 8.92 -4.70
C GLN A 79 1.57 8.94 -6.14
N LYS A 80 0.71 8.64 -7.11
CA LYS A 80 1.06 8.55 -8.54
C LYS A 80 2.29 7.68 -8.77
N ILE A 81 2.24 6.48 -8.18
CA ILE A 81 3.37 5.55 -8.15
C ILE A 81 3.63 4.98 -9.54
N ASP A 82 4.89 4.97 -9.95
CA ASP A 82 5.37 4.24 -11.11
C ASP A 82 6.29 3.11 -10.62
N PRO A 83 5.85 1.84 -10.67
CA PRO A 83 6.67 0.73 -10.17
C PRO A 83 7.96 0.52 -10.96
N ASN A 84 8.08 1.09 -12.17
CA ASN A 84 9.31 1.03 -12.95
C ASN A 84 10.27 2.17 -12.62
N ASN A 85 9.89 3.08 -11.74
CA ASN A 85 10.72 4.21 -11.33
C ASN A 85 11.32 3.92 -9.95
N MET A 86 12.64 3.70 -9.92
CA MET A 86 13.37 3.39 -8.68
C MET A 86 13.18 4.43 -7.59
N LEU A 87 13.12 5.71 -7.98
CA LEU A 87 12.94 6.79 -7.01
C LEU A 87 11.58 6.71 -6.31
N HIS A 88 10.53 6.33 -7.04
CA HIS A 88 9.20 6.13 -6.46
C HIS A 88 9.20 4.98 -5.46
N LEU A 89 9.87 3.87 -5.80
CA LEU A 89 9.97 2.71 -4.89
C LEU A 89 10.73 3.05 -3.63
N ILE A 90 11.85 3.76 -3.74
CA ILE A 90 12.65 4.21 -2.60
C ILE A 90 11.80 5.13 -1.70
N LYS A 91 11.06 6.04 -2.30
CA LYS A 91 10.21 6.97 -1.58
C LYS A 91 9.12 6.26 -0.78
N LEU A 92 8.45 5.27 -1.39
CA LEU A 92 7.47 4.44 -0.71
C LEU A 92 8.09 3.73 0.49
N TYR A 93 9.25 3.13 0.28
CA TYR A 93 9.96 2.42 1.34
C TYR A 93 10.26 3.35 2.51
N THR A 94 10.73 4.57 2.22
CA THR A 94 11.07 5.54 3.29
C THR A 94 9.85 6.09 4.01
N MET A 95 8.68 6.14 3.36
CA MET A 95 7.45 6.58 4.00
C MET A 95 6.98 5.66 5.13
N PHE A 96 7.35 4.38 5.05
CA PHE A 96 6.94 3.37 6.04
C PHE A 96 8.09 2.93 6.96
N ARG A 97 9.19 3.65 6.96
CA ARG A 97 10.31 3.38 7.86
C ARG A 97 10.09 3.89 9.25
#